data_be127595f011079d8fc329b4ae5bced8
#
_entry.id   be127595f011079d8fc329b4ae5bced8
#
_cell.length_a   1.000
_cell.length_b   1.000
_cell.length_c   1.000
_cell.angle_alpha   90.00
_cell.angle_beta   90.00
_cell.angle_gamma   90.00
#
_symmetry.space_group_name_H-M   'P 1'
#
loop_
_entity.id
_entity.type
_entity.pdbx_description
1 polymer ?
#
loop_
_entity_poly.entity_id
_entity_poly.type
_entity_poly.pdbx_seq_one_letter_code
_entity_poly.pdbx_strand_id
1 'polypeptide(L)'
;MLEGGLKQAASLLQAGDHQAAIDVLTTLEAAGGESPDFWQLVALAHKGLDQLGEAEASYLKSLALNPQPHVATNLANLYKQQGRFDEAENRYQQALGADPNNLPALVNYGQLLMDVKRADAAANQFSAVLEIRPEHVNARIGLGQALQQLGDQQGAVGLFQEVLAEHKDNAAALNGLGISLKTMGYADEAVHSLRRAHEAAPNSADVLLNLASALACADRSEEAVAAYEATLRREPDNPDFHNYFNGYLGVIGHTDYLRSYRQVLQRNPADARFAVPLARKLLLEEKGEEAFDVLLKSLEAGGDSSMLRREMSYVRREQSHFGEALEYALAARDEEANPANERELATALMAAGADYEKALALLRSLVERFPEDQGLWALFATGLRYAEYDAEYRALVDYDNMIKVRQIAMPEEFDSDADGLAFFRESLLRLHTTQHHPAEQSMIHGTQTLDDLFSRRDAAIQKLTAALSDQLYSIISSMPKDDVNPLFRRNTGNFKFSDSWSVRLWRDGFHKNHFHSQGWLSSAFYLTVPSAVGCGGEGWIKFGEPGFKAREPLSPQYWVKPREGCLVVFPSYLWHGTEPLKTASERVTVGYDILPTAHTQ
;
A
#
# COMPACT_ATOMS: atom_id res chain seq x y z
N MET A 1 32.91 -30.19 -34.34
CA MET A 1 33.51 -29.00 -33.70
C MET A 1 32.46 -28.17 -32.96
N LEU A 2 31.36 -27.80 -33.60
CA LEU A 2 30.33 -26.95 -32.96
C LEU A 2 29.75 -27.55 -31.67
N GLU A 3 29.27 -28.79 -31.72
CA GLU A 3 28.65 -29.44 -30.54
C GLU A 3 29.64 -29.61 -29.36
N GLY A 4 30.91 -29.88 -29.65
CA GLY A 4 31.94 -29.96 -28.61
C GLY A 4 32.23 -28.62 -27.96
N GLY A 5 32.30 -27.55 -28.75
CA GLY A 5 32.50 -26.19 -28.23
C GLY A 5 31.32 -25.67 -27.44
N LEU A 6 30.06 -25.96 -27.86
CA LEU A 6 28.86 -25.58 -27.08
C LEU A 6 28.82 -26.32 -25.73
N LYS A 7 29.17 -27.62 -25.69
CA LYS A 7 29.31 -28.38 -24.42
C LYS A 7 30.38 -27.79 -23.50
N GLN A 8 31.50 -27.36 -24.07
CA GLN A 8 32.58 -26.71 -23.32
C GLN A 8 32.14 -25.37 -22.75
N ALA A 9 31.50 -24.53 -23.56
CA ALA A 9 30.94 -23.24 -23.09
C ALA A 9 29.90 -23.44 -21.99
N ALA A 10 28.98 -24.40 -22.14
CA ALA A 10 27.99 -24.72 -21.12
C ALA A 10 28.63 -25.17 -19.79
N SER A 11 29.72 -26.00 -19.87
CA SER A 11 30.45 -26.41 -18.67
C SER A 11 31.16 -25.25 -17.98
N LEU A 12 31.74 -24.31 -18.74
CA LEU A 12 32.34 -23.09 -18.18
C LEU A 12 31.31 -22.19 -17.51
N LEU A 13 30.13 -22.04 -18.10
CA LEU A 13 29.01 -21.29 -17.50
C LEU A 13 28.55 -21.92 -16.18
N GLN A 14 28.47 -23.25 -16.11
CA GLN A 14 28.15 -23.95 -14.87
C GLN A 14 29.24 -23.78 -13.79
N ALA A 15 30.48 -23.63 -14.20
CA ALA A 15 31.60 -23.35 -13.30
C ALA A 15 31.72 -21.87 -12.90
N GLY A 16 30.86 -20.98 -13.45
CA GLY A 16 30.89 -19.53 -13.20
C GLY A 16 31.97 -18.78 -14.00
N ASP A 17 32.69 -19.45 -14.91
CA ASP A 17 33.71 -18.81 -15.75
C ASP A 17 33.10 -18.23 -17.03
N HIS A 18 32.38 -17.12 -16.85
CA HIS A 18 31.63 -16.46 -17.91
C HIS A 18 32.54 -15.90 -19.01
N GLN A 19 33.75 -15.40 -18.65
CA GLN A 19 34.66 -14.84 -19.62
C GLN A 19 35.27 -15.96 -20.51
N ALA A 20 35.73 -17.07 -19.93
CA ALA A 20 36.21 -18.19 -20.72
C ALA A 20 35.13 -18.79 -21.63
N ALA A 21 33.85 -18.77 -21.18
CA ALA A 21 32.73 -19.17 -22.02
C ALA A 21 32.57 -18.26 -23.25
N ILE A 22 32.67 -16.92 -23.08
CA ILE A 22 32.64 -15.95 -24.19
C ILE A 22 33.79 -16.21 -25.17
N ASP A 23 35.01 -16.46 -24.70
CA ASP A 23 36.18 -16.70 -25.56
C ASP A 23 36.00 -17.95 -26.45
N VAL A 24 35.46 -19.02 -25.88
CA VAL A 24 35.08 -20.23 -26.63
C VAL A 24 33.97 -19.93 -27.65
N LEU A 25 32.91 -19.21 -27.25
CA LEU A 25 31.80 -18.89 -28.12
C LEU A 25 32.21 -17.95 -29.26
N THR A 26 33.06 -16.95 -29.01
CA THR A 26 33.60 -16.06 -30.05
C THR A 26 34.41 -16.87 -31.11
N THR A 27 35.15 -17.87 -30.67
CA THR A 27 35.88 -18.76 -31.60
C THR A 27 34.91 -19.58 -32.49
N LEU A 28 33.78 -20.02 -31.91
CA LEU A 28 32.74 -20.75 -32.66
C LEU A 28 31.98 -19.85 -33.63
N GLU A 29 31.70 -18.61 -33.26
CA GLU A 29 31.05 -17.61 -34.13
C GLU A 29 31.89 -17.36 -35.38
N ALA A 30 33.20 -17.14 -35.21
CA ALA A 30 34.13 -16.94 -36.32
C ALA A 30 34.19 -18.15 -37.27
N ALA A 31 33.84 -19.35 -36.80
CA ALA A 31 33.75 -20.57 -37.60
C ALA A 31 32.36 -20.79 -38.24
N GLY A 32 31.44 -19.82 -38.14
CA GLY A 32 30.09 -19.92 -38.70
C GLY A 32 29.14 -20.79 -37.88
N GLY A 33 29.40 -20.95 -36.59
CA GLY A 33 28.67 -21.85 -35.69
C GLY A 33 27.43 -21.25 -35.05
N GLU A 34 26.67 -20.43 -35.76
CA GLU A 34 25.43 -19.81 -35.24
C GLU A 34 24.29 -20.81 -35.16
N SER A 35 23.68 -20.91 -33.98
CA SER A 35 22.47 -21.69 -33.71
C SER A 35 21.65 -21.04 -32.56
N PRO A 36 20.39 -21.43 -32.36
CA PRO A 36 19.62 -20.94 -31.20
C PRO A 36 20.34 -21.19 -29.88
N ASP A 37 20.89 -22.40 -29.68
CA ASP A 37 21.61 -22.78 -28.46
C ASP A 37 22.91 -21.99 -28.30
N PHE A 38 23.60 -21.70 -29.41
CA PHE A 38 24.77 -20.83 -29.41
C PHE A 38 24.45 -19.46 -28.85
N TRP A 39 23.44 -18.76 -29.41
CA TRP A 39 23.05 -17.43 -28.96
C TRP A 39 22.48 -17.43 -27.53
N GLN A 40 21.84 -18.51 -27.09
CA GLN A 40 21.43 -18.68 -25.70
C GLN A 40 22.63 -18.74 -24.74
N LEU A 41 23.68 -19.51 -25.09
CA LEU A 41 24.89 -19.59 -24.25
C LEU A 41 25.65 -18.26 -24.24
N VAL A 42 25.70 -17.54 -25.36
CA VAL A 42 26.25 -16.17 -25.42
C VAL A 42 25.47 -15.24 -24.49
N ALA A 43 24.14 -15.29 -24.50
CA ALA A 43 23.30 -14.48 -23.63
C ALA A 43 23.54 -14.79 -22.14
N LEU A 44 23.65 -16.07 -21.78
CA LEU A 44 23.93 -16.48 -20.39
C LEU A 44 25.32 -16.02 -19.93
N ALA A 45 26.33 -16.07 -20.81
CA ALA A 45 27.66 -15.60 -20.51
C ALA A 45 27.69 -14.07 -20.27
N HIS A 46 27.09 -13.29 -21.18
CA HIS A 46 26.98 -11.84 -21.01
C HIS A 46 26.19 -11.45 -19.75
N LYS A 47 25.07 -12.17 -19.46
CA LYS A 47 24.32 -11.96 -18.22
C LYS A 47 25.18 -12.19 -16.97
N GLY A 48 26.02 -13.24 -16.97
CA GLY A 48 26.93 -13.53 -15.87
C GLY A 48 28.05 -12.49 -15.69
N LEU A 49 28.35 -11.72 -16.75
CA LEU A 49 29.28 -10.58 -16.72
C LEU A 49 28.58 -9.23 -16.47
N ASP A 50 27.31 -9.25 -16.13
CA ASP A 50 26.44 -8.05 -15.94
C ASP A 50 26.34 -7.17 -17.21
N GLN A 51 26.59 -7.73 -18.38
CA GLN A 51 26.45 -7.08 -19.68
C GLN A 51 25.02 -7.30 -20.20
N LEU A 52 24.05 -6.61 -19.57
CA LEU A 52 22.62 -6.91 -19.75
C LEU A 52 22.10 -6.59 -21.16
N GLY A 53 22.66 -5.56 -21.82
CA GLY A 53 22.30 -5.19 -23.21
C GLY A 53 22.73 -6.25 -24.22
N GLU A 54 23.96 -6.76 -24.12
CA GLU A 54 24.51 -7.84 -24.94
C GLU A 54 23.75 -9.15 -24.70
N ALA A 55 23.40 -9.43 -23.45
CA ALA A 55 22.57 -10.57 -23.09
C ALA A 55 21.18 -10.51 -23.75
N GLU A 56 20.52 -9.36 -23.69
CA GLU A 56 19.23 -9.12 -24.36
C GLU A 56 19.32 -9.35 -25.87
N ALA A 57 20.29 -8.70 -26.53
CA ALA A 57 20.48 -8.84 -27.98
C ALA A 57 20.71 -10.31 -28.38
N SER A 58 21.44 -11.06 -27.57
CA SER A 58 21.73 -12.47 -27.84
C SER A 58 20.52 -13.37 -27.63
N TYR A 59 19.73 -13.16 -26.59
CA TYR A 59 18.45 -13.86 -26.42
C TYR A 59 17.48 -13.59 -27.56
N LEU A 60 17.38 -12.34 -28.04
CA LEU A 60 16.54 -11.99 -29.18
C LEU A 60 16.99 -12.68 -30.47
N LYS A 61 18.31 -12.79 -30.71
CA LYS A 61 18.84 -13.56 -31.84
C LYS A 61 18.50 -15.06 -31.73
N SER A 62 18.64 -15.65 -30.54
CA SER A 62 18.26 -17.03 -30.30
C SER A 62 16.78 -17.28 -30.63
N LEU A 63 15.90 -16.42 -30.11
CA LEU A 63 14.43 -16.51 -30.34
C LEU A 63 14.04 -16.26 -31.80
N ALA A 64 14.76 -15.40 -32.52
CA ALA A 64 14.54 -15.16 -33.95
C ALA A 64 14.87 -16.38 -34.80
N LEU A 65 15.87 -17.17 -34.41
CA LEU A 65 16.25 -18.43 -35.09
C LEU A 65 15.28 -19.57 -34.76
N ASN A 66 14.88 -19.69 -33.49
CA ASN A 66 13.88 -20.66 -33.02
C ASN A 66 13.20 -20.18 -31.73
N PRO A 67 11.88 -19.99 -31.71
CA PRO A 67 11.13 -19.63 -30.52
C PRO A 67 11.13 -20.78 -29.50
N GLN A 68 12.02 -20.72 -28.51
CA GLN A 68 12.15 -21.72 -27.46
C GLN A 68 11.58 -21.19 -26.14
N PRO A 69 10.65 -21.89 -25.46
CA PRO A 69 10.02 -21.42 -24.22
C PRO A 69 11.03 -21.07 -23.12
N HIS A 70 12.07 -21.87 -22.93
CA HIS A 70 13.08 -21.62 -21.91
C HIS A 70 13.95 -20.38 -22.19
N VAL A 71 14.20 -20.05 -23.46
CA VAL A 71 14.92 -18.81 -23.85
C VAL A 71 14.04 -17.59 -23.62
N ALA A 72 12.73 -17.68 -23.96
CA ALA A 72 11.76 -16.64 -23.65
C ALA A 72 11.65 -16.40 -22.14
N THR A 73 11.64 -17.47 -21.33
CA THR A 73 11.66 -17.38 -19.86
C THR A 73 12.92 -16.69 -19.33
N ASN A 74 14.10 -17.02 -19.90
CA ASN A 74 15.36 -16.39 -19.50
C ASN A 74 15.41 -14.90 -19.85
N LEU A 75 14.88 -14.52 -21.02
CA LEU A 75 14.76 -13.12 -21.42
C LEU A 75 13.75 -12.36 -20.54
N ALA A 76 12.63 -13.01 -20.16
CA ALA A 76 11.67 -12.45 -19.21
C ALA A 76 12.33 -12.18 -17.84
N ASN A 77 13.13 -13.13 -17.34
CA ASN A 77 13.89 -12.95 -16.09
C ASN A 77 14.87 -11.77 -16.19
N LEU A 78 15.48 -11.55 -17.37
CA LEU A 78 16.37 -10.41 -17.61
C LEU A 78 15.61 -9.09 -17.55
N TYR A 79 14.45 -9.00 -18.22
CA TYR A 79 13.60 -7.81 -18.19
C TYR A 79 13.07 -7.52 -16.77
N LYS A 80 12.65 -8.56 -16.04
CA LYS A 80 12.25 -8.44 -14.63
C LYS A 80 13.37 -7.83 -13.79
N GLN A 81 14.61 -8.30 -13.95
CA GLN A 81 15.80 -7.77 -13.25
C GLN A 81 16.04 -6.28 -13.56
N GLN A 82 15.70 -5.84 -14.76
CA GLN A 82 15.81 -4.43 -15.21
C GLN A 82 14.60 -3.57 -14.82
N GLY A 83 13.56 -4.11 -14.15
CA GLY A 83 12.32 -3.42 -13.84
C GLY A 83 11.40 -3.21 -15.05
N ARG A 84 11.67 -3.84 -16.18
CA ARG A 84 10.88 -3.78 -17.43
C ARG A 84 9.76 -4.82 -17.38
N PHE A 85 8.80 -4.59 -16.49
CA PHE A 85 7.80 -5.59 -16.09
C PHE A 85 6.84 -5.98 -17.21
N ASP A 86 6.39 -5.02 -18.03
CA ASP A 86 5.49 -5.29 -19.16
C ASP A 86 6.16 -6.19 -20.21
N GLU A 87 7.43 -5.96 -20.49
CA GLU A 87 8.20 -6.75 -21.45
C GLU A 87 8.49 -8.16 -20.88
N ALA A 88 8.76 -8.24 -19.57
CA ALA A 88 8.90 -9.53 -18.88
C ALA A 88 7.60 -10.34 -18.95
N GLU A 89 6.44 -9.72 -18.67
CA GLU A 89 5.14 -10.36 -18.78
C GLU A 89 4.88 -10.91 -20.19
N ASN A 90 5.11 -10.10 -21.22
CA ASN A 90 4.95 -10.53 -22.62
C ASN A 90 5.79 -11.77 -22.96
N ARG A 91 7.05 -11.85 -22.44
CA ARG A 91 7.92 -12.99 -22.69
C ARG A 91 7.51 -14.24 -21.92
N TYR A 92 7.03 -14.10 -20.67
CA TYR A 92 6.44 -15.25 -19.95
C TYR A 92 5.19 -15.77 -20.65
N GLN A 93 4.30 -14.91 -21.12
CA GLN A 93 3.11 -15.30 -21.87
C GLN A 93 3.49 -16.00 -23.19
N GLN A 94 4.52 -15.52 -23.88
CA GLN A 94 5.05 -16.20 -25.07
C GLN A 94 5.59 -17.61 -24.74
N ALA A 95 6.33 -17.74 -23.64
CA ALA A 95 6.86 -19.03 -23.20
C ALA A 95 5.72 -20.01 -22.86
N LEU A 96 4.71 -19.56 -22.14
CA LEU A 96 3.55 -20.36 -21.73
C LEU A 96 2.59 -20.65 -22.91
N GLY A 97 2.50 -19.76 -23.88
CA GLY A 97 1.76 -20.02 -25.14
C GLY A 97 2.39 -21.16 -25.96
N ALA A 98 3.71 -21.33 -25.90
CA ALA A 98 4.42 -22.42 -26.57
C ALA A 98 4.49 -23.70 -25.73
N ASP A 99 4.60 -23.58 -24.42
CA ASP A 99 4.62 -24.68 -23.45
C ASP A 99 3.84 -24.28 -22.17
N PRO A 100 2.53 -24.58 -22.11
CA PRO A 100 1.70 -24.25 -20.96
C PRO A 100 2.13 -24.89 -19.65
N ASN A 101 2.89 -25.98 -19.71
CA ASN A 101 3.38 -26.72 -18.54
C ASN A 101 4.81 -26.35 -18.15
N ASN A 102 5.34 -25.27 -18.66
CA ASN A 102 6.68 -24.80 -18.35
C ASN A 102 6.78 -24.29 -16.91
N LEU A 103 7.15 -25.20 -15.98
CA LEU A 103 7.19 -24.90 -14.55
C LEU A 103 8.06 -23.67 -14.21
N PRO A 104 9.29 -23.50 -14.76
CA PRO A 104 10.06 -22.28 -14.54
C PRO A 104 9.35 -21.01 -14.97
N ALA A 105 8.66 -21.01 -16.11
CA ALA A 105 7.91 -19.85 -16.59
C ALA A 105 6.73 -19.55 -15.67
N LEU A 106 5.93 -20.56 -15.27
CA LEU A 106 4.80 -20.39 -14.36
C LEU A 106 5.25 -19.82 -13.01
N VAL A 107 6.30 -20.39 -12.38
CA VAL A 107 6.80 -19.90 -11.08
C VAL A 107 7.30 -18.47 -11.17
N ASN A 108 8.14 -18.16 -12.18
CA ASN A 108 8.74 -16.84 -12.31
C ASN A 108 7.73 -15.77 -12.73
N TYR A 109 6.73 -16.15 -13.54
CA TYR A 109 5.61 -15.25 -13.89
C TYR A 109 4.72 -15.00 -12.67
N GLY A 110 4.41 -16.04 -11.88
CA GLY A 110 3.71 -15.87 -10.59
C GLY A 110 4.45 -14.88 -9.69
N GLN A 111 5.78 -15.00 -9.60
CA GLN A 111 6.58 -14.05 -8.80
C GLN A 111 6.59 -12.64 -9.38
N LEU A 112 6.65 -12.46 -10.71
CA LEU A 112 6.51 -11.15 -11.34
C LEU A 112 5.16 -10.51 -10.98
N LEU A 113 4.07 -11.29 -11.06
CA LEU A 113 2.72 -10.83 -10.74
C LEU A 113 2.59 -10.40 -9.26
N MET A 114 3.28 -11.09 -8.34
CA MET A 114 3.40 -10.66 -6.95
C MET A 114 4.11 -9.31 -6.82
N ASP A 115 5.23 -9.13 -7.53
CA ASP A 115 6.03 -7.90 -7.50
C ASP A 115 5.22 -6.68 -8.01
N VAL A 116 4.34 -6.89 -9.01
CA VAL A 116 3.42 -5.86 -9.55
C VAL A 116 2.04 -5.84 -8.85
N LYS A 117 1.90 -6.49 -7.69
CA LYS A 117 0.68 -6.51 -6.84
C LYS A 117 -0.58 -7.09 -7.51
N ARG A 118 -0.40 -8.02 -8.43
CA ARG A 118 -1.50 -8.77 -9.10
C ARG A 118 -1.62 -10.16 -8.50
N ALA A 119 -1.98 -10.23 -7.21
CA ALA A 119 -1.98 -11.45 -6.40
C ALA A 119 -2.97 -12.53 -6.91
N ASP A 120 -4.11 -12.13 -7.46
CA ASP A 120 -5.09 -13.04 -8.08
C ASP A 120 -4.50 -13.79 -9.28
N ALA A 121 -3.85 -13.07 -10.18
CA ALA A 121 -3.17 -13.66 -11.33
C ALA A 121 -1.96 -14.50 -10.88
N ALA A 122 -1.22 -14.08 -9.85
CA ALA A 122 -0.11 -14.85 -9.28
C ALA A 122 -0.60 -16.19 -8.70
N ALA A 123 -1.71 -16.19 -7.95
CA ALA A 123 -2.31 -17.39 -7.38
C ALA A 123 -2.67 -18.40 -8.48
N ASN A 124 -3.20 -17.96 -9.62
CA ASN A 124 -3.50 -18.82 -10.76
C ASN A 124 -2.23 -19.49 -11.31
N GLN A 125 -1.11 -18.75 -11.44
CA GLN A 125 0.14 -19.32 -11.93
C GLN A 125 0.72 -20.36 -10.97
N PHE A 126 0.74 -20.07 -9.67
CA PHE A 126 1.22 -21.02 -8.67
C PHE A 126 0.31 -22.25 -8.55
N SER A 127 -1.01 -22.08 -8.67
CA SER A 127 -1.96 -23.20 -8.69
C SER A 127 -1.71 -24.12 -9.89
N ALA A 128 -1.46 -23.56 -11.08
CA ALA A 128 -1.12 -24.34 -12.27
C ALA A 128 0.18 -25.16 -12.05
N VAL A 129 1.17 -24.61 -11.34
CA VAL A 129 2.36 -25.38 -10.95
C VAL A 129 2.00 -26.56 -10.05
N LEU A 130 1.11 -26.33 -9.07
CA LEU A 130 0.70 -27.37 -8.10
C LEU A 130 -0.21 -28.44 -8.71
N GLU A 131 -0.96 -28.14 -9.75
CA GLU A 131 -1.68 -29.14 -10.56
C GLU A 131 -0.70 -30.11 -11.27
N ILE A 132 0.45 -29.60 -11.75
CA ILE A 132 1.47 -30.42 -12.43
C ILE A 132 2.35 -31.14 -11.41
N ARG A 133 2.74 -30.44 -10.35
CA ARG A 133 3.66 -30.93 -9.31
C ARG A 133 3.18 -30.48 -7.93
N PRO A 134 2.31 -31.26 -7.26
CA PRO A 134 1.72 -30.91 -5.96
C PRO A 134 2.75 -30.63 -4.85
N GLU A 135 3.91 -31.29 -4.88
CA GLU A 135 4.99 -31.12 -3.89
C GLU A 135 5.92 -29.95 -4.15
N HIS A 136 5.64 -29.08 -5.13
CA HIS A 136 6.54 -27.99 -5.50
C HIS A 136 6.58 -26.89 -4.41
N VAL A 137 7.61 -26.92 -3.56
CA VAL A 137 7.74 -26.09 -2.35
C VAL A 137 7.59 -24.59 -2.65
N ASN A 138 8.34 -24.06 -3.66
CA ASN A 138 8.27 -22.64 -3.98
C ASN A 138 6.90 -22.20 -4.50
N ALA A 139 6.16 -23.08 -5.16
CA ALA A 139 4.80 -22.77 -5.62
C ALA A 139 3.80 -22.76 -4.45
N ARG A 140 3.91 -23.70 -3.49
CA ARG A 140 3.09 -23.67 -2.25
C ARG A 140 3.36 -22.37 -1.47
N ILE A 141 4.64 -21.96 -1.31
CA ILE A 141 5.01 -20.71 -0.64
C ILE A 141 4.44 -19.51 -1.42
N GLY A 142 4.64 -19.45 -2.73
CA GLY A 142 4.14 -18.37 -3.58
C GLY A 142 2.62 -18.26 -3.57
N LEU A 143 1.90 -19.38 -3.63
CA LEU A 143 0.45 -19.40 -3.49
C LEU A 143 0.01 -18.91 -2.09
N GLY A 144 0.70 -19.37 -1.04
CA GLY A 144 0.43 -18.89 0.32
C GLY A 144 0.61 -17.36 0.44
N GLN A 145 1.67 -16.81 -0.13
CA GLN A 145 1.91 -15.35 -0.18
C GLN A 145 0.84 -14.60 -1.00
N ALA A 146 0.41 -15.18 -2.12
CA ALA A 146 -0.66 -14.61 -2.94
C ALA A 146 -1.99 -14.60 -2.17
N LEU A 147 -2.33 -15.69 -1.48
CA LEU A 147 -3.53 -15.77 -0.62
C LEU A 147 -3.47 -14.77 0.53
N GLN A 148 -2.30 -14.53 1.14
CA GLN A 148 -2.11 -13.47 2.13
C GLN A 148 -2.51 -12.09 1.59
N GLN A 149 -2.03 -11.74 0.39
CA GLN A 149 -2.38 -10.46 -0.25
C GLN A 149 -3.86 -10.38 -0.65
N LEU A 150 -4.49 -11.52 -0.93
CA LEU A 150 -5.93 -11.60 -1.23
C LEU A 150 -6.80 -11.63 0.04
N GLY A 151 -6.18 -11.65 1.24
CA GLY A 151 -6.89 -11.68 2.52
C GLY A 151 -7.24 -13.10 3.02
N ASP A 152 -6.99 -14.17 2.25
CA ASP A 152 -7.19 -15.55 2.70
C ASP A 152 -6.01 -16.02 3.56
N GLN A 153 -5.97 -15.51 4.79
CA GLN A 153 -4.92 -15.87 5.75
C GLN A 153 -4.97 -17.35 6.14
N GLN A 154 -6.16 -17.95 6.13
CA GLN A 154 -6.32 -19.36 6.50
C GLN A 154 -5.82 -20.31 5.43
N GLY A 155 -6.16 -20.06 4.17
CA GLY A 155 -5.61 -20.83 3.06
C GLY A 155 -4.08 -20.74 3.05
N ALA A 156 -3.54 -19.53 3.29
CA ALA A 156 -2.10 -19.33 3.40
C ALA A 156 -1.47 -20.15 4.53
N VAL A 157 -2.05 -20.13 5.74
CA VAL A 157 -1.60 -20.95 6.89
C VAL A 157 -1.54 -22.43 6.52
N GLY A 158 -2.59 -22.97 5.85
CA GLY A 158 -2.63 -24.37 5.42
C GLY A 158 -1.43 -24.72 4.53
N LEU A 159 -1.16 -23.91 3.50
CA LEU A 159 -0.04 -24.12 2.57
C LEU A 159 1.33 -24.05 3.26
N PHE A 160 1.54 -23.07 4.14
CA PHE A 160 2.80 -22.98 4.89
C PHE A 160 2.99 -24.17 5.83
N GLN A 161 1.93 -24.64 6.49
CA GLN A 161 1.98 -25.82 7.34
C GLN A 161 2.29 -27.11 6.55
N GLU A 162 1.76 -27.27 5.34
CA GLU A 162 2.13 -28.38 4.44
C GLU A 162 3.64 -28.35 4.12
N VAL A 163 4.17 -27.18 3.76
CA VAL A 163 5.64 -27.04 3.52
C VAL A 163 6.41 -27.40 4.78
N LEU A 164 5.99 -26.93 5.95
CA LEU A 164 6.70 -27.15 7.23
C LEU A 164 6.58 -28.59 7.74
N ALA A 165 5.60 -29.37 7.31
CA ALA A 165 5.50 -30.78 7.61
C ALA A 165 6.66 -31.59 6.97
N GLU A 166 7.08 -31.20 5.75
CA GLU A 166 8.18 -31.81 5.01
C GLU A 166 9.52 -31.12 5.27
N HIS A 167 9.52 -29.79 5.43
CA HIS A 167 10.70 -28.91 5.55
C HIS A 167 10.58 -28.03 6.79
N LYS A 168 10.79 -28.60 7.97
CA LYS A 168 10.51 -27.99 9.29
C LYS A 168 11.14 -26.62 9.50
N ASP A 169 12.32 -26.37 8.93
CA ASP A 169 13.09 -25.14 9.12
C ASP A 169 13.15 -24.29 7.85
N ASN A 170 12.13 -24.41 6.98
CA ASN A 170 12.02 -23.54 5.82
C ASN A 170 11.68 -22.12 6.28
N ALA A 171 12.68 -21.22 6.20
CA ALA A 171 12.57 -19.85 6.68
C ALA A 171 11.43 -19.05 6.00
N ALA A 172 11.22 -19.23 4.70
CA ALA A 172 10.17 -18.53 3.96
C ALA A 172 8.77 -18.97 4.39
N ALA A 173 8.56 -20.28 4.59
CA ALA A 173 7.28 -20.81 5.08
C ALA A 173 7.02 -20.41 6.54
N LEU A 174 8.05 -20.44 7.41
CA LEU A 174 7.95 -19.98 8.80
C LEU A 174 7.63 -18.48 8.88
N ASN A 175 8.26 -17.66 8.03
CA ASN A 175 7.99 -16.23 7.95
C ASN A 175 6.56 -15.96 7.46
N GLY A 176 6.13 -16.62 6.37
CA GLY A 176 4.76 -16.52 5.86
C GLY A 176 3.72 -16.96 6.89
N LEU A 177 3.95 -18.09 7.58
CA LEU A 177 3.08 -18.56 8.66
C LEU A 177 2.97 -17.52 9.78
N GLY A 178 4.10 -16.95 10.21
CA GLY A 178 4.12 -15.94 11.26
C GLY A 178 3.36 -14.66 10.88
N ILE A 179 3.51 -14.19 9.62
CA ILE A 179 2.76 -13.03 9.12
C ILE A 179 1.24 -13.32 9.13
N SER A 180 0.80 -14.47 8.60
CA SER A 180 -0.62 -14.84 8.60
C SER A 180 -1.19 -14.97 10.02
N LEU A 181 -0.47 -15.62 10.93
CA LEU A 181 -0.89 -15.78 12.33
C LEU A 181 -1.01 -14.41 13.03
N LYS A 182 -0.05 -13.51 12.81
CA LYS A 182 -0.11 -12.13 13.32
C LYS A 182 -1.37 -11.42 12.82
N THR A 183 -1.62 -11.44 11.51
CA THR A 183 -2.79 -10.80 10.89
C THR A 183 -4.10 -11.37 11.43
N MET A 184 -4.14 -12.66 11.75
CA MET A 184 -5.29 -13.32 12.36
C MET A 184 -5.43 -13.06 13.88
N GLY A 185 -4.50 -12.30 14.50
CA GLY A 185 -4.51 -11.98 15.92
C GLY A 185 -3.87 -13.03 16.84
N TYR A 186 -3.20 -14.05 16.31
CA TYR A 186 -2.45 -15.06 17.08
C TYR A 186 -1.01 -14.60 17.31
N ALA A 187 -0.85 -13.57 18.13
CA ALA A 187 0.42 -12.86 18.26
C ALA A 187 1.54 -13.74 18.86
N ASP A 188 1.25 -14.58 19.85
CA ASP A 188 2.28 -15.45 20.48
C ASP A 188 2.74 -16.56 19.53
N GLU A 189 1.83 -17.18 18.78
CA GLU A 189 2.13 -18.20 17.77
C GLU A 189 2.92 -17.58 16.60
N ALA A 190 2.58 -16.33 16.22
CA ALA A 190 3.33 -15.57 15.23
C ALA A 190 4.77 -15.33 15.70
N VAL A 191 4.98 -14.88 16.95
CA VAL A 191 6.31 -14.71 17.54
C VAL A 191 7.09 -16.03 17.55
N HIS A 192 6.45 -17.14 17.90
CA HIS A 192 7.10 -18.45 17.87
C HIS A 192 7.58 -18.83 16.47
N SER A 193 6.72 -18.68 15.46
CA SER A 193 7.04 -19.01 14.07
C SER A 193 8.15 -18.11 13.52
N LEU A 194 8.08 -16.79 13.79
CA LEU A 194 9.06 -15.81 13.31
C LEU A 194 10.43 -15.93 14.00
N ARG A 195 10.48 -16.35 15.26
CA ARG A 195 11.75 -16.70 15.92
C ARG A 195 12.44 -17.87 15.23
N ARG A 196 11.70 -18.93 14.92
CA ARG A 196 12.23 -20.05 14.14
C ARG A 196 12.65 -19.63 12.73
N ALA A 197 11.88 -18.74 12.08
CA ALA A 197 12.28 -18.17 10.80
C ALA A 197 13.61 -17.41 10.90
N HIS A 198 13.79 -16.63 11.98
CA HIS A 198 15.04 -15.91 12.23
C HIS A 198 16.21 -16.85 12.55
N GLU A 199 16.00 -17.93 13.28
CA GLU A 199 17.02 -18.97 13.52
C GLU A 199 17.45 -19.63 12.21
N ALA A 200 16.53 -19.90 11.29
CA ALA A 200 16.80 -20.48 9.98
C ALA A 200 17.42 -19.48 8.98
N ALA A 201 17.11 -18.19 9.09
CA ALA A 201 17.63 -17.12 8.23
C ALA A 201 18.12 -15.92 9.08
N PRO A 202 19.21 -16.05 9.84
CA PRO A 202 19.64 -15.06 10.84
C PRO A 202 20.07 -13.72 10.23
N ASN A 203 20.35 -13.66 8.93
CA ASN A 203 20.78 -12.45 8.24
C ASN A 203 19.62 -11.69 7.54
N SER A 204 18.41 -12.24 7.54
CA SER A 204 17.27 -11.58 6.92
C SER A 204 16.75 -10.43 7.78
N ALA A 205 16.82 -9.21 7.26
CA ALA A 205 16.26 -8.02 7.90
C ALA A 205 14.73 -8.05 7.88
N ASP A 206 14.11 -8.55 6.81
CA ASP A 206 12.66 -8.69 6.69
C ASP A 206 12.08 -9.62 7.75
N VAL A 207 12.74 -10.75 8.02
CA VAL A 207 12.30 -11.68 9.07
C VAL A 207 12.37 -11.02 10.44
N LEU A 208 13.42 -10.25 10.71
CA LEU A 208 13.55 -9.47 11.96
C LEU A 208 12.48 -8.40 12.08
N LEU A 209 12.17 -7.70 10.99
CA LEU A 209 11.10 -6.71 10.97
C LEU A 209 9.75 -7.34 11.29
N ASN A 210 9.44 -8.48 10.68
CA ASN A 210 8.21 -9.21 10.94
C ASN A 210 8.15 -9.71 12.39
N LEU A 211 9.28 -10.19 12.93
CA LEU A 211 9.39 -10.58 14.35
C LEU A 211 9.16 -9.38 15.28
N ALA A 212 9.75 -8.22 14.98
CA ALA A 212 9.55 -7.01 15.76
C ALA A 212 8.07 -6.58 15.77
N SER A 213 7.40 -6.64 14.59
CA SER A 213 5.98 -6.36 14.48
C SER A 213 5.11 -7.35 15.26
N ALA A 214 5.42 -8.64 15.21
CA ALA A 214 4.68 -9.66 15.98
C ALA A 214 4.89 -9.50 17.51
N LEU A 215 6.11 -9.18 17.94
CA LEU A 215 6.41 -8.86 19.34
C LEU A 215 5.64 -7.63 19.84
N ALA A 216 5.51 -6.61 18.96
CA ALA A 216 4.69 -5.43 19.26
C ALA A 216 3.20 -5.80 19.43
N CYS A 217 2.65 -6.67 18.56
CA CYS A 217 1.28 -7.16 18.69
C CYS A 217 1.07 -8.07 19.92
N ALA A 218 2.14 -8.71 20.42
CA ALA A 218 2.14 -9.54 21.64
C ALA A 218 2.42 -8.74 22.93
N ASP A 219 2.40 -7.41 22.89
CA ASP A 219 2.71 -6.50 24.01
C ASP A 219 4.11 -6.69 24.63
N ARG A 220 5.07 -7.23 23.86
CA ARG A 220 6.46 -7.49 24.28
C ARG A 220 7.37 -6.34 23.84
N SER A 221 7.11 -5.15 24.39
CA SER A 221 7.66 -3.88 23.89
C SER A 221 9.19 -3.81 23.92
N GLU A 222 9.85 -4.29 24.96
CA GLU A 222 11.33 -4.26 25.06
C GLU A 222 11.97 -5.14 23.98
N GLU A 223 11.41 -6.33 23.75
CA GLU A 223 11.90 -7.25 22.73
C GLU A 223 11.61 -6.73 21.32
N ALA A 224 10.45 -6.09 21.11
CA ALA A 224 10.11 -5.45 19.85
C ALA A 224 11.12 -4.34 19.49
N VAL A 225 11.44 -3.45 20.45
CA VAL A 225 12.46 -2.40 20.26
C VAL A 225 13.81 -3.01 19.90
N ALA A 226 14.25 -4.04 20.64
CA ALA A 226 15.53 -4.71 20.37
C ALA A 226 15.58 -5.34 18.96
N ALA A 227 14.47 -5.94 18.51
CA ALA A 227 14.36 -6.53 17.17
C ALA A 227 14.36 -5.46 16.06
N TYR A 228 13.63 -4.34 16.23
CA TYR A 228 13.69 -3.19 15.30
C TYR A 228 15.11 -2.62 15.21
N GLU A 229 15.79 -2.42 16.34
CA GLU A 229 17.18 -1.95 16.33
C GLU A 229 18.13 -2.94 15.65
N ALA A 230 17.90 -4.25 15.79
CA ALA A 230 18.66 -5.27 15.08
C ALA A 230 18.41 -5.22 13.57
N THR A 231 17.18 -4.91 13.14
CA THR A 231 16.84 -4.69 11.73
C THR A 231 17.62 -3.51 11.16
N LEU A 232 17.62 -2.36 11.85
CA LEU A 232 18.37 -1.16 11.42
C LEU A 232 19.89 -1.35 11.41
N ARG A 233 20.44 -2.24 12.27
CA ARG A 233 21.88 -2.57 12.20
C ARG A 233 22.24 -3.34 10.93
N ARG A 234 21.30 -4.09 10.33
CA ARG A 234 21.53 -4.84 9.08
C ARG A 234 21.38 -3.96 7.86
N GLU A 235 20.36 -3.13 7.85
CA GLU A 235 20.06 -2.22 6.74
C GLU A 235 19.86 -0.78 7.27
N PRO A 236 20.96 -0.09 7.60
CA PRO A 236 20.93 1.22 8.24
C PRO A 236 20.43 2.35 7.33
N ASP A 237 20.36 2.12 6.03
CA ASP A 237 19.96 3.11 5.03
C ASP A 237 18.61 2.77 4.36
N ASN A 238 17.84 1.85 4.96
CA ASN A 238 16.50 1.49 4.49
C ASN A 238 15.43 2.37 5.17
N PRO A 239 14.79 3.32 4.43
CA PRO A 239 13.85 4.27 5.03
C PRO A 239 12.62 3.60 5.65
N ASP A 240 12.13 2.50 5.07
CA ASP A 240 10.94 1.81 5.54
C ASP A 240 11.16 1.21 6.93
N PHE A 241 12.35 0.62 7.17
CA PHE A 241 12.68 0.07 8.48
C PHE A 241 12.73 1.14 9.57
N HIS A 242 13.28 2.32 9.23
CA HIS A 242 13.26 3.47 10.13
C HIS A 242 11.84 3.98 10.37
N ASN A 243 10.99 3.98 9.35
CA ASN A 243 9.60 4.40 9.49
C ASN A 243 8.83 3.47 10.43
N TYR A 244 8.94 2.15 10.26
CA TYR A 244 8.33 1.17 11.16
C TYR A 244 8.82 1.34 12.61
N PHE A 245 10.12 1.46 12.80
CA PHE A 245 10.71 1.63 14.14
C PHE A 245 10.25 2.92 14.81
N ASN A 246 10.35 4.05 14.13
CA ASN A 246 9.94 5.34 14.68
C ASN A 246 8.44 5.40 14.92
N GLY A 247 7.64 4.81 14.03
CA GLY A 247 6.19 4.66 14.22
C GLY A 247 5.87 3.88 15.50
N TYR A 248 6.54 2.75 15.70
CA TYR A 248 6.35 1.94 16.91
C TYR A 248 6.80 2.68 18.18
N LEU A 249 7.96 3.36 18.17
CA LEU A 249 8.41 4.18 19.30
C LEU A 249 7.40 5.28 19.65
N GLY A 250 6.76 5.90 18.64
CA GLY A 250 5.68 6.87 18.86
C GLY A 250 4.46 6.24 19.53
N VAL A 251 4.05 5.05 19.10
CA VAL A 251 2.91 4.32 19.69
C VAL A 251 3.12 3.99 21.15
N ILE A 252 4.34 3.59 21.54
CA ILE A 252 4.66 3.30 22.96
C ILE A 252 5.04 4.55 23.76
N GLY A 253 4.92 5.75 23.19
CA GLY A 253 5.17 7.03 23.86
C GLY A 253 6.64 7.32 24.17
N HIS A 254 7.57 6.78 23.38
CA HIS A 254 9.00 7.05 23.60
C HIS A 254 9.33 8.51 23.29
N THR A 255 10.01 9.20 24.21
CA THR A 255 10.27 10.66 24.15
C THR A 255 11.11 11.09 22.95
N ASP A 256 12.02 10.24 22.44
CA ASP A 256 12.83 10.49 21.22
C ASP A 256 12.54 9.44 20.16
N TYR A 257 11.28 9.38 19.73
CA TYR A 257 10.85 8.39 18.76
C TYR A 257 11.36 8.67 17.33
N LEU A 258 11.87 9.88 17.05
CA LEU A 258 12.44 10.28 15.74
C LEU A 258 13.96 10.11 15.68
N ARG A 259 14.59 9.52 16.71
CA ARG A 259 16.04 9.44 16.84
C ARG A 259 16.73 8.78 15.64
N SER A 260 16.12 7.75 15.07
CA SER A 260 16.78 7.00 14.00
C SER A 260 16.90 7.81 12.70
N TYR A 261 15.91 8.65 12.37
CA TYR A 261 16.01 9.59 11.25
C TYR A 261 17.11 10.63 11.47
N ARG A 262 17.17 11.23 12.67
CA ARG A 262 18.20 12.22 13.02
C ARG A 262 19.61 11.63 12.92
N GLN A 263 19.81 10.38 13.33
CA GLN A 263 21.08 9.68 13.24
C GLN A 263 21.54 9.46 11.79
N VAL A 264 20.64 9.14 10.88
CA VAL A 264 20.98 9.02 9.44
C VAL A 264 21.35 10.39 8.89
N LEU A 265 20.54 11.41 9.12
CA LEU A 265 20.79 12.77 8.60
C LEU A 265 22.04 13.44 9.19
N GLN A 266 22.50 13.04 10.38
CA GLN A 266 23.81 13.46 10.89
C GLN A 266 24.97 12.94 10.05
N ARG A 267 24.83 11.74 9.46
CA ARG A 267 25.85 11.10 8.62
C ARG A 267 25.71 11.47 7.15
N ASN A 268 24.50 11.61 6.67
CA ASN A 268 24.16 11.97 5.30
C ASN A 268 23.03 13.01 5.28
N PRO A 269 23.33 14.30 5.45
CA PRO A 269 22.32 15.36 5.47
C PRO A 269 21.53 15.50 4.16
N ALA A 270 22.11 15.09 3.03
CA ALA A 270 21.51 15.19 1.70
C ALA A 270 20.40 14.16 1.44
N ASP A 271 20.21 13.17 2.31
CA ASP A 271 19.26 12.06 2.04
C ASP A 271 17.81 12.48 2.28
N ALA A 272 17.16 12.92 1.21
CA ALA A 272 15.75 13.33 1.22
C ALA A 272 14.79 12.23 1.69
N ARG A 273 15.15 10.94 1.53
CA ARG A 273 14.33 9.79 1.98
C ARG A 273 14.14 9.76 3.49
N PHE A 274 15.03 10.43 4.24
CA PHE A 274 14.95 10.57 5.70
C PHE A 274 14.53 11.97 6.14
N ALA A 275 14.93 13.02 5.38
CA ALA A 275 14.56 14.38 5.69
C ALA A 275 13.06 14.63 5.57
N VAL A 276 12.43 14.10 4.52
CA VAL A 276 10.99 14.26 4.26
C VAL A 276 10.12 13.60 5.35
N PRO A 277 10.29 12.31 5.70
CA PRO A 277 9.52 11.70 6.79
C PRO A 277 9.75 12.40 8.14
N LEU A 278 10.98 12.80 8.44
CA LEU A 278 11.26 13.53 9.67
C LEU A 278 10.51 14.86 9.72
N ALA A 279 10.56 15.65 8.63
CA ALA A 279 9.86 16.92 8.56
C ALA A 279 8.35 16.79 8.71
N ARG A 280 7.74 15.78 8.07
CA ARG A 280 6.31 15.49 8.20
C ARG A 280 5.91 15.15 9.63
N LYS A 281 6.71 14.33 10.32
CA LYS A 281 6.46 13.97 11.72
C LYS A 281 6.63 15.17 12.66
N LEU A 282 7.64 16.02 12.44
CA LEU A 282 7.81 17.27 13.18
C LEU A 282 6.63 18.24 12.96
N LEU A 283 6.09 18.29 11.75
CA LEU A 283 4.91 19.11 11.45
C LEU A 283 3.66 18.62 12.22
N LEU A 284 3.50 17.30 12.37
CA LEU A 284 2.43 16.73 13.20
C LEU A 284 2.57 17.09 14.69
N GLU A 285 3.80 17.32 15.16
CA GLU A 285 4.11 17.81 16.52
C GLU A 285 4.03 19.35 16.64
N GLU A 286 3.47 20.03 15.64
CA GLU A 286 3.40 21.50 15.57
C GLU A 286 4.77 22.21 15.55
N LYS A 287 5.85 21.48 15.23
CA LYS A 287 7.24 21.98 15.10
C LYS A 287 7.56 22.37 13.65
N GLY A 288 6.73 23.22 13.05
CA GLY A 288 6.81 23.54 11.62
C GLY A 288 8.14 24.19 11.21
N GLU A 289 8.75 25.08 12.04
CA GLU A 289 10.05 25.67 11.73
C GLU A 289 11.18 24.63 11.77
N GLU A 290 11.19 23.71 12.75
CA GLU A 290 12.16 22.62 12.79
C GLU A 290 11.99 21.71 11.55
N ALA A 291 10.74 21.42 11.14
CA ALA A 291 10.44 20.65 9.94
C ALA A 291 11.02 21.32 8.68
N PHE A 292 10.82 22.63 8.55
CA PHE A 292 11.35 23.39 7.43
C PHE A 292 12.89 23.42 7.43
N ASP A 293 13.52 23.66 8.59
CA ASP A 293 14.98 23.66 8.74
C ASP A 293 15.64 22.33 8.36
N VAL A 294 14.99 21.20 8.66
CA VAL A 294 15.45 19.86 8.25
C VAL A 294 15.49 19.75 6.73
N LEU A 295 14.43 20.18 6.04
CA LEU A 295 14.35 20.14 4.58
C LEU A 295 15.37 21.10 3.94
N LEU A 296 15.50 22.30 4.50
CA LEU A 296 16.47 23.31 4.01
C LEU A 296 17.90 22.80 4.12
N LYS A 297 18.29 22.23 5.26
CA LYS A 297 19.63 21.64 5.44
C LYS A 297 19.89 20.50 4.46
N SER A 298 18.88 19.68 4.19
CA SER A 298 19.01 18.61 3.21
C SER A 298 19.18 19.14 1.79
N LEU A 299 18.46 20.20 1.43
CA LEU A 299 18.59 20.88 0.14
C LEU A 299 19.99 21.54 -0.01
N GLU A 300 20.47 22.24 1.00
CA GLU A 300 21.81 22.88 1.02
C GLU A 300 22.94 21.83 0.94
N ALA A 301 22.73 20.64 1.47
CA ALA A 301 23.67 19.53 1.37
C ALA A 301 23.66 18.83 0.00
N GLY A 302 22.81 19.25 -0.95
CA GLY A 302 22.72 18.69 -2.30
C GLY A 302 21.75 17.51 -2.42
N GLY A 303 20.76 17.42 -1.54
CA GLY A 303 19.66 16.44 -1.64
C GLY A 303 18.76 16.71 -2.85
N ASP A 304 17.83 15.78 -3.13
CA ASP A 304 16.86 15.87 -4.24
C ASP A 304 16.05 17.17 -4.15
N SER A 305 16.41 18.14 -5.00
CA SER A 305 15.93 19.51 -4.87
C SER A 305 14.46 19.64 -5.25
N SER A 306 13.98 18.89 -6.24
CA SER A 306 12.57 18.86 -6.65
C SER A 306 11.67 18.32 -5.55
N MET A 307 12.02 17.17 -4.98
CA MET A 307 11.30 16.55 -3.86
C MET A 307 11.31 17.45 -2.62
N LEU A 308 12.48 17.95 -2.23
CA LEU A 308 12.62 18.79 -1.03
C LEU A 308 11.83 20.09 -1.13
N ARG A 309 11.86 20.77 -2.28
CA ARG A 309 11.06 21.98 -2.50
C ARG A 309 9.57 21.71 -2.46
N ARG A 310 9.11 20.60 -3.02
CA ARG A 310 7.71 20.18 -2.89
C ARG A 310 7.30 20.01 -1.43
N GLU A 311 8.12 19.36 -0.62
CA GLU A 311 7.83 19.18 0.81
C GLU A 311 7.96 20.51 1.60
N MET A 312 8.86 21.41 1.22
CA MET A 312 8.96 22.77 1.78
C MET A 312 7.69 23.58 1.48
N SER A 313 7.13 23.44 0.26
CA SER A 313 5.82 24.01 -0.08
C SER A 313 4.72 23.50 0.86
N TYR A 314 4.64 22.18 1.03
CA TYR A 314 3.68 21.56 1.94
C TYR A 314 3.83 22.12 3.38
N VAL A 315 5.05 22.15 3.94
CA VAL A 315 5.32 22.66 5.31
C VAL A 315 4.91 24.12 5.43
N ARG A 316 5.29 24.98 4.49
CA ARG A 316 4.96 26.42 4.52
C ARG A 316 3.46 26.67 4.38
N ARG A 317 2.75 25.86 3.57
CA ARG A 317 1.30 25.92 3.46
C ARG A 317 0.62 25.57 4.79
N GLU A 318 1.09 24.51 5.47
CA GLU A 318 0.57 24.12 6.80
C GLU A 318 0.87 25.18 7.89
N GLN A 319 1.91 26.01 7.70
CA GLN A 319 2.20 27.17 8.55
C GLN A 319 1.42 28.43 8.13
N SER A 320 0.57 28.36 7.10
CA SER A 320 -0.17 29.49 6.51
C SER A 320 0.73 30.55 5.82
N HIS A 321 1.96 30.18 5.45
CA HIS A 321 2.87 30.99 4.64
C HIS A 321 2.62 30.74 3.15
N PHE A 322 1.42 31.09 2.66
CA PHE A 322 0.93 30.70 1.35
C PHE A 322 1.75 31.23 0.17
N GLY A 323 2.38 32.43 0.30
CA GLY A 323 3.26 33.01 -0.71
C GLY A 323 4.52 32.16 -0.90
N GLU A 324 5.23 31.86 0.19
CA GLU A 324 6.43 31.01 0.18
C GLU A 324 6.10 29.59 -0.31
N ALA A 325 4.97 29.04 0.12
CA ALA A 325 4.49 27.72 -0.33
C ALA A 325 4.36 27.69 -1.86
N LEU A 326 3.74 28.72 -2.45
CA LEU A 326 3.59 28.82 -3.91
C LEU A 326 4.95 28.97 -4.62
N GLU A 327 5.88 29.75 -4.09
CA GLU A 327 7.23 29.89 -4.65
C GLU A 327 7.97 28.55 -4.69
N TYR A 328 7.93 27.78 -3.61
CA TYR A 328 8.54 26.45 -3.56
C TYR A 328 7.86 25.45 -4.49
N ALA A 329 6.52 25.47 -4.59
CA ALA A 329 5.79 24.60 -5.50
C ALA A 329 6.10 24.90 -6.98
N LEU A 330 6.20 26.19 -7.35
CA LEU A 330 6.62 26.61 -8.69
C LEU A 330 8.04 26.13 -8.99
N ALA A 331 8.97 26.35 -8.07
CA ALA A 331 10.37 25.94 -8.23
C ALA A 331 10.50 24.40 -8.37
N ALA A 332 9.76 23.63 -7.58
CA ALA A 332 9.76 22.17 -7.68
C ALA A 332 9.25 21.68 -9.06
N ARG A 333 8.16 22.28 -9.56
CA ARG A 333 7.57 21.93 -10.85
C ARG A 333 8.44 22.36 -12.02
N ASP A 334 9.10 23.53 -11.95
CA ASP A 334 9.97 24.04 -13.02
C ASP A 334 11.25 23.21 -13.14
N GLU A 335 11.72 22.65 -12.03
CA GLU A 335 12.86 21.74 -11.99
C GLU A 335 12.48 20.36 -12.55
N GLU A 336 11.32 19.83 -12.15
CA GLU A 336 10.81 18.54 -12.61
C GLU A 336 9.28 18.54 -12.74
N ALA A 337 8.78 18.47 -13.98
CA ALA A 337 7.35 18.39 -14.26
C ALA A 337 6.83 16.95 -14.12
N ASN A 338 6.67 16.49 -12.88
CA ASN A 338 6.08 15.19 -12.55
C ASN A 338 4.70 15.35 -11.87
N PRO A 339 3.87 14.29 -11.80
CA PRO A 339 2.52 14.36 -11.25
C PRO A 339 2.46 14.85 -9.80
N ALA A 340 3.47 14.52 -8.98
CA ALA A 340 3.51 14.93 -7.57
C ALA A 340 3.74 16.44 -7.43
N ASN A 341 4.62 17.02 -8.24
CA ASN A 341 4.90 18.45 -8.26
C ASN A 341 3.74 19.24 -8.89
N GLU A 342 3.10 18.72 -9.94
CA GLU A 342 1.90 19.31 -10.54
C GLU A 342 0.73 19.35 -9.54
N ARG A 343 0.54 18.27 -8.77
CA ARG A 343 -0.47 18.18 -7.71
C ARG A 343 -0.22 19.19 -6.59
N GLU A 344 1.03 19.30 -6.09
CA GLU A 344 1.36 20.28 -5.05
C GLU A 344 1.23 21.72 -5.56
N LEU A 345 1.66 22.01 -6.80
CA LEU A 345 1.47 23.33 -7.40
C LEU A 345 -0.01 23.71 -7.49
N ALA A 346 -0.88 22.80 -7.94
CA ALA A 346 -2.31 23.06 -7.98
C ALA A 346 -2.86 23.35 -6.58
N THR A 347 -2.43 22.58 -5.57
CA THR A 347 -2.84 22.79 -4.17
C THR A 347 -2.34 24.14 -3.63
N ALA A 348 -1.08 24.50 -3.90
CA ALA A 348 -0.51 25.77 -3.46
C ALA A 348 -1.16 26.99 -4.14
N LEU A 349 -1.51 26.88 -5.43
CA LEU A 349 -2.27 27.92 -6.16
C LEU A 349 -3.63 28.16 -5.52
N MET A 350 -4.38 27.10 -5.20
CA MET A 350 -5.66 27.18 -4.51
C MET A 350 -5.50 27.76 -3.10
N ALA A 351 -4.53 27.26 -2.34
CA ALA A 351 -4.27 27.71 -0.98
C ALA A 351 -3.89 29.19 -0.88
N ALA A 352 -3.11 29.69 -1.85
CA ALA A 352 -2.69 31.08 -1.92
C ALA A 352 -3.78 32.02 -2.48
N GLY A 353 -4.85 31.51 -3.09
CA GLY A 353 -5.83 32.31 -3.82
C GLY A 353 -5.23 33.02 -5.04
N ALA A 354 -4.26 32.38 -5.71
CA ALA A 354 -3.45 33.05 -6.73
C ALA A 354 -4.00 32.89 -8.16
N ASP A 355 -4.28 31.64 -8.56
CA ASP A 355 -4.75 31.32 -9.93
C ASP A 355 -5.54 30.01 -9.90
N TYR A 356 -6.83 30.11 -9.70
CA TYR A 356 -7.73 28.96 -9.63
C TYR A 356 -7.89 28.24 -10.98
N GLU A 357 -7.86 28.98 -12.10
CA GLU A 357 -7.97 28.42 -13.44
C GLU A 357 -6.74 27.56 -13.78
N LYS A 358 -5.54 28.04 -13.46
CA LYS A 358 -4.31 27.26 -13.64
C LYS A 358 -4.31 26.02 -12.77
N ALA A 359 -4.74 26.13 -11.51
CA ALA A 359 -4.88 24.98 -10.61
C ALA A 359 -5.83 23.94 -11.17
N LEU A 360 -7.01 24.38 -11.65
CA LEU A 360 -8.02 23.52 -12.24
C LEU A 360 -7.53 22.84 -13.53
N ALA A 361 -6.81 23.57 -14.40
CA ALA A 361 -6.24 23.01 -15.61
C ALA A 361 -5.21 21.88 -15.32
N LEU A 362 -4.35 22.08 -14.32
CA LEU A 362 -3.41 21.05 -13.85
C LEU A 362 -4.15 19.81 -13.32
N LEU A 363 -5.14 20.01 -12.46
CA LEU A 363 -5.92 18.91 -11.88
C LEU A 363 -6.74 18.16 -12.92
N ARG A 364 -7.31 18.85 -13.92
CA ARG A 364 -8.02 18.23 -15.05
C ARG A 364 -7.10 17.29 -15.83
N SER A 365 -5.90 17.75 -16.18
CA SER A 365 -4.90 16.91 -16.84
C SER A 365 -4.49 15.71 -15.98
N LEU A 366 -4.36 15.90 -14.67
CA LEU A 366 -3.96 14.83 -13.75
C LEU A 366 -5.06 13.76 -13.62
N VAL A 367 -6.35 14.13 -13.47
CA VAL A 367 -7.45 13.14 -13.36
C VAL A 367 -7.68 12.38 -14.66
N GLU A 368 -7.38 12.96 -15.82
CA GLU A 368 -7.40 12.27 -17.11
C GLU A 368 -6.29 11.21 -17.22
N ARG A 369 -5.08 11.55 -16.72
CA ARG A 369 -3.91 10.64 -16.75
C ARG A 369 -3.97 9.58 -15.67
N PHE A 370 -4.55 9.88 -14.50
CA PHE A 370 -4.63 9.01 -13.33
C PHE A 370 -6.07 8.91 -12.81
N PRO A 371 -7.00 8.34 -13.60
CA PRO A 371 -8.44 8.36 -13.30
C PRO A 371 -8.83 7.56 -12.05
N GLU A 372 -7.96 6.71 -11.54
CA GLU A 372 -8.22 5.90 -10.33
C GLU A 372 -7.76 6.58 -9.03
N ASP A 373 -6.95 7.65 -9.11
CA ASP A 373 -6.44 8.38 -7.94
C ASP A 373 -7.56 9.22 -7.29
N GLN A 374 -8.06 8.76 -6.17
CA GLN A 374 -9.14 9.42 -5.43
C GLN A 374 -8.71 10.80 -4.88
N GLY A 375 -7.42 10.96 -4.56
CA GLY A 375 -6.91 12.23 -4.07
C GLY A 375 -6.90 13.32 -5.14
N LEU A 376 -6.68 12.96 -6.39
CA LEU A 376 -6.79 13.89 -7.51
C LEU A 376 -8.24 14.32 -7.73
N TRP A 377 -9.21 13.42 -7.62
CA TRP A 377 -10.63 13.75 -7.70
C TRP A 377 -11.06 14.65 -6.55
N ALA A 378 -10.57 14.42 -5.31
CA ALA A 378 -10.83 15.29 -4.17
C ALA A 378 -10.33 16.72 -4.41
N LEU A 379 -9.10 16.86 -4.93
CA LEU A 379 -8.52 18.17 -5.26
C LEU A 379 -9.21 18.80 -6.46
N PHE A 380 -9.58 18.03 -7.49
CA PHE A 380 -10.31 18.54 -8.64
C PHE A 380 -11.69 19.09 -8.26
N ALA A 381 -12.45 18.37 -7.43
CA ALA A 381 -13.70 18.88 -6.85
C ALA A 381 -13.49 20.18 -6.06
N THR A 382 -12.39 20.28 -5.32
CA THR A 382 -12.02 21.49 -4.60
C THR A 382 -11.70 22.65 -5.55
N GLY A 383 -10.95 22.39 -6.63
CA GLY A 383 -10.63 23.36 -7.68
C GLY A 383 -11.87 23.91 -8.36
N LEU A 384 -12.84 23.06 -8.67
CA LEU A 384 -14.13 23.46 -9.25
C LEU A 384 -14.89 24.42 -8.34
N ARG A 385 -14.83 24.22 -7.02
CA ARG A 385 -15.47 25.14 -6.05
C ARG A 385 -14.77 26.48 -5.97
N TYR A 386 -13.43 26.51 -5.97
CA TYR A 386 -12.67 27.76 -5.95
C TYR A 386 -12.83 28.57 -7.26
N ALA A 387 -12.93 27.88 -8.39
CA ALA A 387 -13.15 28.51 -9.70
C ALA A 387 -14.63 28.77 -10.02
N GLU A 388 -15.55 28.47 -9.09
CA GLU A 388 -17.01 28.67 -9.20
C GLU A 388 -17.66 27.93 -10.38
N TYR A 389 -17.13 26.75 -10.75
CA TYR A 389 -17.71 25.86 -11.77
C TYR A 389 -18.82 24.98 -11.19
N ASP A 390 -19.88 25.61 -10.69
CA ASP A 390 -20.97 24.96 -9.93
C ASP A 390 -21.63 23.79 -10.65
N ALA A 391 -21.84 23.91 -11.96
CA ALA A 391 -22.51 22.87 -12.74
C ALA A 391 -21.64 21.59 -12.83
N GLU A 392 -20.35 21.74 -13.09
CA GLU A 392 -19.41 20.64 -13.17
C GLU A 392 -19.16 20.03 -11.78
N TYR A 393 -19.09 20.88 -10.75
CA TYR A 393 -18.98 20.43 -9.38
C TYR A 393 -20.16 19.55 -8.97
N ARG A 394 -21.43 19.98 -9.25
CA ARG A 394 -22.63 19.19 -8.91
C ARG A 394 -22.74 17.89 -9.72
N ALA A 395 -22.21 17.86 -10.92
CA ALA A 395 -22.13 16.61 -11.71
C ALA A 395 -21.12 15.62 -11.10
N LEU A 396 -20.04 16.14 -10.48
CA LEU A 396 -19.04 15.33 -9.83
C LEU A 396 -19.43 14.94 -8.39
N VAL A 397 -20.07 15.86 -7.65
CA VAL A 397 -20.39 15.72 -6.22
C VAL A 397 -21.87 16.00 -5.97
N ASP A 398 -22.64 14.93 -5.82
CA ASP A 398 -24.05 14.95 -5.45
C ASP A 398 -24.23 14.25 -4.10
N TYR A 399 -24.12 15.02 -3.02
CA TYR A 399 -24.15 14.47 -1.66
C TYR A 399 -25.41 13.67 -1.37
N ASP A 400 -26.58 14.12 -1.82
CA ASP A 400 -27.87 13.47 -1.55
C ASP A 400 -27.97 12.10 -2.22
N ASN A 401 -27.40 11.95 -3.42
CA ASN A 401 -27.41 10.70 -4.15
C ASN A 401 -26.18 9.82 -3.90
N MET A 402 -25.05 10.38 -3.47
CA MET A 402 -23.79 9.65 -3.26
C MET A 402 -23.61 9.18 -1.81
N ILE A 403 -24.08 9.94 -0.82
CA ILE A 403 -23.98 9.55 0.58
C ILE A 403 -25.18 8.69 0.95
N LYS A 404 -24.93 7.44 1.33
CA LYS A 404 -25.96 6.49 1.73
C LYS A 404 -25.94 6.29 3.23
N VAL A 405 -27.08 6.55 3.85
CA VAL A 405 -27.28 6.38 5.29
C VAL A 405 -28.28 5.25 5.50
N ARG A 406 -27.89 4.20 6.23
CA ARG A 406 -28.71 3.02 6.49
C ARG A 406 -28.68 2.66 7.96
N GLN A 407 -29.85 2.35 8.53
CA GLN A 407 -29.93 1.68 9.82
C GLN A 407 -29.72 0.19 9.58
N ILE A 408 -28.77 -0.40 10.29
CA ILE A 408 -28.44 -1.84 10.17
C ILE A 408 -29.25 -2.57 11.24
N ALA A 409 -30.07 -3.52 10.82
CA ALA A 409 -30.68 -4.47 11.74
C ALA A 409 -29.61 -5.46 12.24
N MET A 410 -29.59 -5.70 13.53
CA MET A 410 -28.68 -6.69 14.10
C MET A 410 -29.13 -8.10 13.72
N PRO A 411 -28.20 -9.09 13.66
CA PRO A 411 -28.54 -10.49 13.40
C PRO A 411 -29.66 -11.00 14.30
N GLU A 412 -30.56 -11.85 13.75
CA GLU A 412 -31.77 -12.36 14.43
C GLU A 412 -31.50 -13.17 15.71
N GLU A 413 -30.25 -13.56 15.94
CA GLU A 413 -29.84 -14.26 17.17
C GLU A 413 -29.76 -13.37 18.41
N PHE A 414 -29.81 -12.04 18.25
CA PHE A 414 -29.86 -11.08 19.36
C PHE A 414 -31.32 -10.72 19.72
N ASP A 415 -31.60 -10.61 21.01
CA ASP A 415 -32.94 -10.28 21.50
C ASP A 415 -33.38 -8.86 21.08
N SER A 416 -32.42 -7.96 20.83
CA SER A 416 -32.65 -6.61 20.33
C SER A 416 -31.43 -6.06 19.57
N ASP A 417 -31.63 -5.01 18.78
CA ASP A 417 -30.53 -4.25 18.15
C ASP A 417 -29.53 -3.72 19.19
N ALA A 418 -30.03 -3.32 20.37
CA ALA A 418 -29.18 -2.82 21.46
C ALA A 418 -28.24 -3.91 22.00
N ASP A 419 -28.72 -5.14 22.13
CA ASP A 419 -27.91 -6.29 22.59
C ASP A 419 -26.84 -6.65 21.55
N GLY A 420 -27.19 -6.65 20.27
CA GLY A 420 -26.24 -6.87 19.18
C GLY A 420 -25.15 -5.81 19.13
N LEU A 421 -25.52 -4.53 19.23
CA LEU A 421 -24.56 -3.42 19.26
C LEU A 421 -23.64 -3.50 20.50
N ALA A 422 -24.17 -3.86 21.67
CA ALA A 422 -23.41 -4.05 22.90
C ALA A 422 -22.39 -5.19 22.76
N PHE A 423 -22.81 -6.32 22.16
CA PHE A 423 -21.94 -7.47 21.90
C PHE A 423 -20.75 -7.09 20.99
N PHE A 424 -21.01 -6.42 19.85
CA PHE A 424 -19.97 -5.99 18.94
C PHE A 424 -19.04 -4.95 19.59
N ARG A 425 -19.60 -3.99 20.31
CA ARG A 425 -18.82 -2.96 21.03
C ARG A 425 -17.85 -3.59 22.02
N GLU A 426 -18.32 -4.53 22.86
CA GLU A 426 -17.47 -5.18 23.85
C GLU A 426 -16.31 -5.94 23.18
N SER A 427 -16.58 -6.65 22.09
CA SER A 427 -15.56 -7.37 21.32
C SER A 427 -14.51 -6.42 20.73
N LEU A 428 -14.94 -5.27 20.20
CA LEU A 428 -14.02 -4.29 19.62
C LEU A 428 -13.21 -3.53 20.67
N LEU A 429 -13.81 -3.16 21.79
CA LEU A 429 -13.09 -2.44 22.86
C LEU A 429 -11.91 -3.23 23.42
N ARG A 430 -11.97 -4.56 23.41
CA ARG A 430 -10.83 -5.42 23.80
C ARG A 430 -9.63 -5.30 22.85
N LEU A 431 -9.84 -4.83 21.62
CA LEU A 431 -8.78 -4.64 20.62
C LEU A 431 -8.08 -3.28 20.70
N HIS A 432 -8.63 -2.33 21.47
CA HIS A 432 -8.03 -1.01 21.68
C HIS A 432 -7.00 -1.06 22.81
N THR A 433 -5.84 -1.63 22.51
CA THR A 433 -4.73 -1.84 23.49
C THR A 433 -3.78 -0.65 23.59
N THR A 434 -3.79 0.27 22.59
CA THR A 434 -2.90 1.43 22.56
C THR A 434 -3.43 2.58 23.42
N GLN A 435 -2.53 3.31 24.11
CA GLN A 435 -2.88 4.52 24.87
C GLN A 435 -2.81 5.80 24.03
N HIS A 436 -2.14 5.75 22.88
CA HIS A 436 -1.93 6.88 21.97
C HIS A 436 -2.33 6.51 20.54
N HIS A 437 -2.84 7.49 19.80
CA HIS A 437 -3.13 7.31 18.37
C HIS A 437 -1.83 7.35 17.55
N PRO A 438 -1.74 6.58 16.46
CA PRO A 438 -0.64 6.75 15.51
C PRO A 438 -0.62 8.17 14.93
N ALA A 439 0.55 8.81 14.94
CA ALA A 439 0.72 10.22 14.61
C ALA A 439 0.30 10.62 13.18
N GLU A 440 0.21 9.65 12.27
CA GLU A 440 -0.11 9.89 10.84
C GLU A 440 -1.59 9.72 10.50
N GLN A 441 -2.47 9.45 11.48
CA GLN A 441 -3.90 9.27 11.25
C GLN A 441 -4.68 10.58 11.41
N SER A 442 -5.84 10.65 10.75
CA SER A 442 -6.74 11.81 10.82
C SER A 442 -7.33 12.05 12.20
N MET A 443 -7.29 11.05 13.06
CA MET A 443 -7.90 11.03 14.38
C MET A 443 -7.12 11.86 15.41
N ILE A 444 -7.86 12.59 16.24
CA ILE A 444 -7.36 13.35 17.40
C ILE A 444 -8.13 12.89 18.63
N HIS A 445 -7.45 12.71 19.76
CA HIS A 445 -8.00 12.27 21.05
C HIS A 445 -8.85 10.98 20.95
N GLY A 446 -8.18 9.89 20.56
CA GLY A 446 -8.82 8.59 20.44
C GLY A 446 -7.79 7.46 20.30
N THR A 447 -8.27 6.25 20.11
CA THR A 447 -7.48 5.07 19.73
C THR A 447 -8.08 4.39 18.51
N GLN A 448 -7.25 3.68 17.77
CA GLN A 448 -7.63 2.88 16.60
C GLN A 448 -7.00 1.50 16.70
N THR A 449 -7.69 0.47 16.20
CA THR A 449 -7.10 -0.86 16.04
C THR A 449 -5.96 -0.82 15.02
N LEU A 450 -4.91 -1.61 15.27
CA LEU A 450 -3.65 -1.52 14.50
C LEU A 450 -3.67 -2.32 13.19
N ASP A 451 -4.47 -3.39 13.12
CA ASP A 451 -4.51 -4.32 11.97
C ASP A 451 -5.85 -4.22 11.24
N ASP A 452 -5.91 -4.77 10.01
CA ASP A 452 -7.16 -4.92 9.27
C ASP A 452 -8.18 -5.73 10.08
N LEU A 453 -9.21 -5.03 10.54
CA LEU A 453 -10.20 -5.57 11.47
C LEU A 453 -10.94 -6.77 10.89
N PHE A 454 -11.37 -6.69 9.62
CA PHE A 454 -12.21 -7.72 9.00
C PHE A 454 -11.44 -8.98 8.57
N SER A 455 -10.12 -8.95 8.58
CA SER A 455 -9.28 -10.13 8.41
C SER A 455 -9.25 -11.05 9.65
N ARG A 456 -9.73 -10.57 10.82
CA ARG A 456 -9.72 -11.30 12.08
C ARG A 456 -10.78 -12.40 12.08
N ARG A 457 -10.45 -13.52 12.76
CA ARG A 457 -11.34 -14.68 12.95
C ARG A 457 -12.28 -14.61 14.16
N ASP A 458 -12.25 -13.52 14.89
CA ASP A 458 -13.18 -13.32 16.00
C ASP A 458 -14.62 -13.45 15.50
N ALA A 459 -15.41 -14.30 16.15
CA ALA A 459 -16.77 -14.61 15.71
C ALA A 459 -17.68 -13.36 15.66
N ALA A 460 -17.46 -12.38 16.56
CA ALA A 460 -18.19 -11.12 16.54
C ALA A 460 -17.82 -10.29 15.32
N ILE A 461 -16.52 -10.23 14.98
CA ILE A 461 -16.03 -9.51 13.80
C ILE A 461 -16.60 -10.13 12.51
N GLN A 462 -16.56 -11.45 12.38
CA GLN A 462 -17.11 -12.16 11.21
C GLN A 462 -18.61 -11.91 11.01
N LYS A 463 -19.39 -11.93 12.10
CA LYS A 463 -20.83 -11.61 12.07
C LYS A 463 -21.09 -10.16 11.67
N LEU A 464 -20.33 -9.22 12.23
CA LEU A 464 -20.43 -7.81 11.87
C LEU A 464 -20.09 -7.60 10.40
N THR A 465 -19.00 -8.21 9.92
CA THR A 465 -18.57 -8.13 8.52
C THR A 465 -19.65 -8.65 7.56
N ALA A 466 -20.30 -9.77 7.88
CA ALA A 466 -21.40 -10.31 7.09
C ALA A 466 -22.60 -9.35 7.02
N ALA A 467 -23.05 -8.84 8.17
CA ALA A 467 -24.16 -7.89 8.23
C ALA A 467 -23.89 -6.59 7.44
N LEU A 468 -22.66 -6.07 7.49
CA LEU A 468 -22.26 -4.90 6.72
C LEU A 468 -22.15 -5.20 5.22
N SER A 469 -21.66 -6.38 4.85
CA SER A 469 -21.55 -6.81 3.45
C SER A 469 -22.91 -6.87 2.75
N ASP A 470 -23.93 -7.41 3.40
CA ASP A 470 -25.29 -7.49 2.85
C ASP A 470 -25.85 -6.10 2.52
N GLN A 471 -25.60 -5.13 3.41
CA GLN A 471 -26.02 -3.75 3.18
C GLN A 471 -25.24 -3.07 2.04
N LEU A 472 -23.93 -3.35 1.94
CA LEU A 472 -23.10 -2.85 0.85
C LEU A 472 -23.56 -3.38 -0.51
N TYR A 473 -23.86 -4.66 -0.63
CA TYR A 473 -24.44 -5.23 -1.87
C TYR A 473 -25.75 -4.53 -2.25
N SER A 474 -26.64 -4.26 -1.29
CA SER A 474 -27.87 -3.52 -1.51
C SER A 474 -27.61 -2.10 -2.01
N ILE A 475 -26.66 -1.39 -1.38
CA ILE A 475 -26.27 -0.02 -1.75
C ILE A 475 -25.69 -0.01 -3.16
N ILE A 476 -24.69 -0.85 -3.44
CA ILE A 476 -23.97 -0.91 -4.72
C ILE A 476 -24.92 -1.26 -5.87
N SER A 477 -25.84 -2.22 -5.65
CA SER A 477 -26.85 -2.62 -6.64
C SER A 477 -27.83 -1.50 -6.97
N SER A 478 -28.06 -0.56 -6.03
CA SER A 478 -28.95 0.59 -6.21
C SER A 478 -28.28 1.81 -6.85
N MET A 479 -26.96 1.79 -7.02
CA MET A 479 -26.21 2.91 -7.62
C MET A 479 -26.50 3.03 -9.13
N PRO A 480 -26.56 4.27 -9.63
CA PRO A 480 -26.64 4.49 -11.09
C PRO A 480 -25.49 3.83 -11.83
N LYS A 481 -25.74 3.48 -13.09
CA LYS A 481 -24.68 3.14 -14.07
C LYS A 481 -24.37 4.40 -14.85
N ASP A 482 -23.16 4.90 -14.72
CA ASP A 482 -22.69 6.12 -15.38
C ASP A 482 -21.20 5.97 -15.66
N ASP A 483 -20.84 6.02 -16.94
CA ASP A 483 -19.46 5.83 -17.40
C ASP A 483 -18.59 7.10 -17.24
N VAL A 484 -19.19 8.23 -16.89
CA VAL A 484 -18.51 9.54 -16.78
C VAL A 484 -18.10 9.82 -15.35
N ASN A 485 -19.02 9.64 -14.38
CA ASN A 485 -18.73 9.94 -12.99
C ASN A 485 -17.73 8.93 -12.40
N PRO A 486 -16.63 9.38 -11.75
CA PRO A 486 -15.55 8.51 -11.25
C PRO A 486 -16.01 7.47 -10.22
N LEU A 487 -17.11 7.73 -9.50
CA LEU A 487 -17.73 6.77 -8.59
C LEU A 487 -18.45 5.65 -9.36
N PHE A 488 -19.38 6.04 -10.24
CA PHE A 488 -20.33 5.09 -10.82
C PHE A 488 -19.71 4.24 -11.93
N ARG A 489 -18.76 4.77 -12.72
CA ARG A 489 -18.04 4.00 -13.75
C ARG A 489 -17.26 2.82 -13.20
N ARG A 490 -16.86 2.86 -11.90
CA ARG A 490 -16.15 1.78 -11.21
C ARG A 490 -17.08 0.71 -10.66
N ASN A 491 -18.41 0.90 -10.74
CA ASN A 491 -19.37 -0.04 -10.18
C ASN A 491 -19.49 -1.31 -11.02
N THR A 492 -18.86 -2.39 -10.57
CA THR A 492 -18.94 -3.73 -11.16
C THR A 492 -20.05 -4.60 -10.55
N GLY A 493 -20.72 -4.12 -9.52
CA GLY A 493 -21.69 -4.88 -8.72
C GLY A 493 -21.07 -5.72 -7.61
N ASN A 494 -19.73 -5.91 -7.63
CA ASN A 494 -18.99 -6.69 -6.63
C ASN A 494 -17.90 -5.83 -5.98
N PHE A 495 -17.53 -6.20 -4.77
CA PHE A 495 -16.50 -5.49 -4.02
C PHE A 495 -15.66 -6.44 -3.15
N LYS A 496 -14.54 -5.93 -2.66
CA LYS A 496 -13.76 -6.49 -1.55
C LYS A 496 -13.44 -5.38 -0.55
N PHE A 497 -13.32 -5.73 0.72
CA PHE A 497 -12.73 -4.83 1.70
C PHE A 497 -11.25 -4.64 1.38
N SER A 498 -10.78 -3.39 1.42
CA SER A 498 -9.36 -3.06 1.20
C SER A 498 -8.65 -2.72 2.49
N ASP A 499 -9.36 -2.17 3.45
CA ASP A 499 -8.88 -1.85 4.79
C ASP A 499 -10.07 -1.72 5.75
N SER A 500 -9.86 -2.03 7.03
CA SER A 500 -10.90 -1.89 8.06
C SER A 500 -10.31 -1.68 9.45
N TRP A 501 -10.96 -0.83 10.24
CA TRP A 501 -10.48 -0.46 11.58
C TRP A 501 -11.63 -0.08 12.50
N SER A 502 -11.41 -0.17 13.81
CA SER A 502 -12.29 0.41 14.83
C SER A 502 -11.64 1.65 15.42
N VAL A 503 -12.43 2.70 15.60
CA VAL A 503 -12.03 3.96 16.23
C VAL A 503 -12.82 4.17 17.50
N ARG A 504 -12.13 4.54 18.58
CA ARG A 504 -12.69 4.97 19.85
C ARG A 504 -12.27 6.40 20.11
N LEU A 505 -13.23 7.34 20.12
CA LEU A 505 -13.02 8.74 20.43
C LEU A 505 -13.63 9.08 21.78
N TRP A 506 -12.99 10.01 22.50
CA TRP A 506 -13.50 10.57 23.74
C TRP A 506 -13.50 12.11 23.68
N ARG A 507 -13.59 12.78 24.84
CA ARG A 507 -13.69 14.23 24.91
C ARG A 507 -12.67 14.93 24.01
N ASP A 508 -13.16 15.90 23.22
CA ASP A 508 -12.43 16.66 22.21
C ASP A 508 -11.89 15.80 21.05
N GLY A 509 -12.35 14.53 20.96
CA GLY A 509 -11.99 13.61 19.88
C GLY A 509 -12.72 13.94 18.58
N PHE A 510 -11.98 13.94 17.47
CA PHE A 510 -12.52 14.16 16.12
C PHE A 510 -11.58 13.60 15.05
N HIS A 511 -12.08 13.54 13.82
CA HIS A 511 -11.26 13.32 12.62
C HIS A 511 -11.01 14.64 11.92
N LYS A 512 -9.73 14.97 11.65
CA LYS A 512 -9.37 16.05 10.72
C LYS A 512 -9.95 15.75 9.34
N ASN A 513 -10.18 16.81 8.55
CA ASN A 513 -10.68 16.63 7.19
C ASN A 513 -9.65 15.89 6.34
N HIS A 514 -10.07 14.81 5.70
CA HIS A 514 -9.25 13.93 4.87
C HIS A 514 -10.10 13.25 3.80
N PHE A 515 -9.48 12.48 2.94
CA PHE A 515 -10.09 11.57 1.97
C PHE A 515 -9.29 10.25 1.98
N HIS A 516 -9.84 9.20 1.39
CA HIS A 516 -9.16 7.91 1.30
C HIS A 516 -8.64 7.69 -0.13
N SER A 517 -7.32 7.77 -0.31
CA SER A 517 -6.68 7.75 -1.64
C SER A 517 -6.81 6.41 -2.37
N GLN A 518 -6.95 5.30 -1.65
CA GLN A 518 -6.96 3.95 -2.20
C GLN A 518 -8.36 3.33 -2.30
N GLY A 519 -9.36 3.85 -1.59
CA GLY A 519 -10.72 3.33 -1.60
C GLY A 519 -11.50 3.63 -2.90
N TRP A 520 -12.63 2.99 -3.05
CA TRP A 520 -13.71 3.36 -3.98
C TRP A 520 -14.86 3.97 -3.20
N LEU A 521 -15.33 3.23 -2.18
CA LEU A 521 -16.27 3.71 -1.18
C LEU A 521 -15.65 3.57 0.20
N SER A 522 -15.86 4.58 1.02
CA SER A 522 -15.50 4.62 2.43
C SER A 522 -16.74 4.60 3.31
N SER A 523 -16.58 4.22 4.56
CA SER A 523 -17.72 4.09 5.46
C SER A 523 -17.43 4.49 6.89
N ALA A 524 -18.50 4.71 7.63
CA ALA A 524 -18.51 4.83 9.09
C ALA A 524 -19.76 4.12 9.64
N PHE A 525 -19.56 3.04 10.40
CA PHE A 525 -20.61 2.35 11.14
C PHE A 525 -20.52 2.69 12.63
N TYR A 526 -21.61 3.19 13.20
CA TYR A 526 -21.64 3.72 14.57
C TYR A 526 -22.16 2.68 15.54
N LEU A 527 -21.29 2.16 16.43
CA LEU A 527 -21.65 1.22 17.49
C LEU A 527 -22.08 1.92 18.78
N THR A 528 -21.43 3.05 19.07
CA THR A 528 -21.77 3.88 20.24
C THR A 528 -21.73 5.34 19.85
N VAL A 529 -22.79 6.05 20.19
CA VAL A 529 -22.92 7.49 19.98
C VAL A 529 -23.34 8.15 21.30
N PRO A 530 -22.56 9.11 21.83
CA PRO A 530 -22.93 9.82 23.05
C PRO A 530 -24.33 10.45 22.95
N SER A 531 -25.14 10.35 23.99
CA SER A 531 -26.49 10.97 24.05
C SER A 531 -26.44 12.48 23.87
N ALA A 532 -25.31 13.13 24.17
CA ALA A 532 -25.07 14.55 23.95
C ALA A 532 -24.91 14.93 22.47
N VAL A 533 -24.72 13.99 21.56
CA VAL A 533 -24.71 14.23 20.12
C VAL A 533 -26.11 14.59 19.63
N GLY A 534 -26.50 15.82 19.94
CA GLY A 534 -27.85 16.35 19.76
C GLY A 534 -28.06 17.15 18.47
N CYS A 535 -28.63 18.35 18.59
CA CYS A 535 -28.96 19.21 17.46
C CYS A 535 -27.88 20.23 17.10
N GLY A 536 -26.76 20.29 17.84
CA GLY A 536 -25.72 21.33 17.70
C GLY A 536 -24.57 21.00 16.76
N GLY A 537 -24.61 19.88 16.02
CA GLY A 537 -23.54 19.46 15.09
C GLY A 537 -22.38 18.70 15.75
N GLU A 538 -22.31 18.66 17.08
CA GLU A 538 -21.26 17.95 17.82
C GLU A 538 -21.17 16.48 17.41
N GLY A 539 -19.95 16.01 17.08
CA GLY A 539 -19.69 14.64 16.66
C GLY A 539 -20.27 14.25 15.28
N TRP A 540 -20.90 15.19 14.55
CA TRP A 540 -21.42 14.88 13.22
C TRP A 540 -20.29 14.69 12.22
N ILE A 541 -20.48 13.77 11.27
CA ILE A 541 -19.60 13.68 10.11
C ILE A 541 -19.97 14.80 9.12
N LYS A 542 -18.95 15.49 8.64
CA LYS A 542 -19.08 16.60 7.68
C LYS A 542 -18.33 16.30 6.40
N PHE A 543 -18.80 16.89 5.29
CA PHE A 543 -18.25 16.67 3.96
C PHE A 543 -18.00 17.97 3.23
N GLY A 544 -17.00 17.97 2.33
CA GLY A 544 -16.73 19.04 1.39
C GLY A 544 -15.79 20.13 1.89
N GLU A 545 -15.31 20.06 3.12
CA GLU A 545 -14.27 20.96 3.64
C GLU A 545 -12.89 20.35 3.38
N PRO A 546 -12.01 21.00 2.58
CA PRO A 546 -10.68 20.47 2.30
C PRO A 546 -9.82 20.33 3.55
N GLY A 547 -8.94 19.31 3.57
CA GLY A 547 -8.02 19.05 4.68
C GLY A 547 -6.71 19.85 4.62
N PHE A 548 -6.58 20.84 3.74
CA PHE A 548 -5.42 21.71 3.66
C PHE A 548 -5.76 23.14 4.03
N LYS A 549 -4.79 23.87 4.58
CA LYS A 549 -4.95 25.28 4.92
C LYS A 549 -4.92 26.15 3.66
N ALA A 550 -5.82 27.14 3.60
CA ALA A 550 -5.91 28.10 2.53
C ALA A 550 -6.18 29.52 3.07
N ARG A 551 -5.82 30.54 2.28
CA ARG A 551 -6.10 31.93 2.60
C ARG A 551 -7.62 32.19 2.72
N GLU A 552 -8.39 31.56 1.84
CA GLU A 552 -9.85 31.59 1.82
C GLU A 552 -10.36 30.17 2.02
N PRO A 553 -10.60 29.73 3.27
CA PRO A 553 -11.00 28.36 3.54
C PRO A 553 -12.44 28.10 3.06
N LEU A 554 -12.65 26.95 2.40
CA LEU A 554 -13.97 26.49 2.01
C LEU A 554 -14.68 25.83 3.19
N SER A 555 -15.94 26.17 3.42
CA SER A 555 -16.77 25.58 4.46
C SER A 555 -17.32 24.21 4.06
N PRO A 556 -17.63 23.33 5.04
CA PRO A 556 -18.37 22.10 4.77
C PRO A 556 -19.71 22.38 4.08
N GLN A 557 -20.18 21.45 3.27
CA GLN A 557 -21.43 21.59 2.52
C GLN A 557 -22.51 20.60 2.92
N TYR A 558 -22.13 19.50 3.57
CA TYR A 558 -23.07 18.45 3.95
C TYR A 558 -22.69 17.82 5.28
N TRP A 559 -23.71 17.46 6.09
CA TRP A 559 -23.52 16.85 7.40
C TRP A 559 -24.46 15.66 7.56
N VAL A 560 -23.96 14.62 8.22
CA VAL A 560 -24.77 13.49 8.66
C VAL A 560 -24.69 13.36 10.18
N LYS A 561 -25.84 13.36 10.83
CA LYS A 561 -25.96 13.11 12.27
C LYS A 561 -25.76 11.61 12.54
N PRO A 562 -24.75 11.22 13.34
CA PRO A 562 -24.55 9.84 13.71
C PRO A 562 -25.67 9.33 14.63
N ARG A 563 -26.01 8.04 14.49
CA ARG A 563 -26.93 7.30 15.36
C ARG A 563 -26.38 5.89 15.54
N GLU A 564 -26.62 5.29 16.70
CA GLU A 564 -26.21 3.89 16.95
C GLU A 564 -26.88 2.94 15.94
N GLY A 565 -26.12 1.97 15.45
CA GLY A 565 -26.53 1.05 14.39
C GLY A 565 -26.63 1.67 13.00
N CYS A 566 -26.20 2.92 12.83
CA CYS A 566 -26.23 3.61 11.55
C CYS A 566 -24.93 3.40 10.77
N LEU A 567 -25.05 3.02 9.50
CA LEU A 567 -23.97 2.95 8.51
C LEU A 567 -24.07 4.16 7.57
N VAL A 568 -22.97 4.86 7.40
CA VAL A 568 -22.80 5.94 6.41
C VAL A 568 -21.78 5.46 5.39
N VAL A 569 -22.16 5.41 4.10
CA VAL A 569 -21.29 5.02 2.98
C VAL A 569 -21.19 6.18 2.01
N PHE A 570 -19.98 6.50 1.56
CA PHE A 570 -19.70 7.64 0.70
C PHE A 570 -18.50 7.39 -0.22
N PRO A 571 -18.37 8.12 -1.36
CA PRO A 571 -17.20 8.04 -2.23
C PRO A 571 -15.90 8.39 -1.49
N SER A 572 -14.87 7.58 -1.69
CA SER A 572 -13.58 7.75 -0.99
C SER A 572 -12.87 9.07 -1.30
N TYR A 573 -13.17 9.71 -2.45
CA TYR A 573 -12.62 11.02 -2.82
C TYR A 573 -13.32 12.21 -2.13
N LEU A 574 -14.43 12.01 -1.43
CA LEU A 574 -15.08 13.12 -0.71
C LEU A 574 -14.24 13.52 0.50
N TRP A 575 -13.87 14.79 0.58
CA TRP A 575 -13.34 15.36 1.80
C TRP A 575 -14.34 15.16 2.93
N HIS A 576 -13.90 14.56 4.02
CA HIS A 576 -14.74 14.36 5.20
C HIS A 576 -13.93 14.47 6.48
N GLY A 577 -14.61 14.78 7.54
CA GLY A 577 -14.09 14.89 8.89
C GLY A 577 -15.23 14.83 9.90
N THR A 578 -14.95 15.05 11.18
CA THR A 578 -16.01 15.11 12.18
C THR A 578 -15.87 16.34 13.06
N GLU A 579 -17.00 16.88 13.53
CA GLU A 579 -16.99 17.91 14.56
C GLU A 579 -16.53 17.32 15.90
N PRO A 580 -15.74 18.07 16.70
CA PRO A 580 -15.24 17.58 18.00
C PRO A 580 -16.34 17.17 18.96
N LEU A 581 -16.11 16.09 19.72
CA LEU A 581 -16.96 15.66 20.82
C LEU A 581 -16.68 16.52 22.06
N LYS A 582 -17.68 17.26 22.57
CA LYS A 582 -17.54 18.08 23.78
C LYS A 582 -17.87 17.32 25.07
N THR A 583 -18.42 16.14 24.93
CA THR A 583 -18.81 15.26 26.06
C THR A 583 -17.67 14.36 26.51
N ALA A 584 -17.70 13.91 27.78
CA ALA A 584 -16.77 12.91 28.30
C ALA A 584 -17.11 11.47 27.85
N SER A 585 -18.32 11.25 27.31
CA SER A 585 -18.74 9.94 26.82
C SER A 585 -18.01 9.57 25.52
N GLU A 586 -17.77 8.28 25.33
CA GLU A 586 -17.05 7.77 24.17
C GLU A 586 -17.96 7.54 22.95
N ARG A 587 -17.36 7.66 21.76
CA ARG A 587 -17.91 7.20 20.50
C ARG A 587 -17.07 6.03 19.97
N VAL A 588 -17.72 4.94 19.59
CA VAL A 588 -17.08 3.79 18.94
C VAL A 588 -17.64 3.63 17.54
N THR A 589 -16.73 3.63 16.56
CA THR A 589 -17.08 3.58 15.14
C THR A 589 -16.24 2.51 14.46
N VAL A 590 -16.79 1.78 13.50
CA VAL A 590 -16.04 0.93 12.56
C VAL A 590 -15.96 1.66 11.23
N GLY A 591 -14.75 1.95 10.81
CA GLY A 591 -14.44 2.46 9.48
C GLY A 591 -13.91 1.35 8.59
N TYR A 592 -14.21 1.43 7.30
CA TYR A 592 -13.63 0.53 6.30
C TYR A 592 -13.71 1.14 4.91
N ASP A 593 -12.81 0.71 4.06
CA ASP A 593 -12.79 1.01 2.63
C ASP A 593 -13.07 -0.24 1.81
N ILE A 594 -13.72 -0.05 0.66
CA ILE A 594 -13.93 -1.11 -0.30
C ILE A 594 -13.40 -0.74 -1.68
N LEU A 595 -13.02 -1.77 -2.44
CA LEU A 595 -12.62 -1.66 -3.84
C LEU A 595 -13.56 -2.50 -4.71
N PRO A 596 -13.90 -2.05 -5.94
CA PRO A 596 -14.64 -2.87 -6.86
C PRO A 596 -13.79 -4.08 -7.29
N THR A 597 -14.41 -5.24 -7.48
CA THR A 597 -13.75 -6.42 -8.02
C THR A 597 -14.29 -6.74 -9.41
N ALA A 598 -13.47 -7.35 -10.27
CA ALA A 598 -13.94 -7.82 -11.58
C ALA A 598 -15.09 -8.83 -11.39
N HIS A 599 -15.98 -8.90 -12.38
CA HIS A 599 -16.96 -9.98 -12.41
C HIS A 599 -16.21 -11.33 -12.43
N THR A 600 -16.28 -12.09 -11.36
CA THR A 600 -16.02 -13.53 -11.42
C THR A 600 -17.16 -14.14 -12.22
N GLN A 601 -16.86 -14.51 -13.49
CA GLN A 601 -17.76 -15.36 -14.30
C GLN A 601 -17.82 -16.75 -13.70
#